data_deed16064a414d318ff554b0d2ac2548
#
_entry.id   deed16064a414d318ff554b0d2ac2548
#
_cell.length_a   1.000
_cell.length_b   1.000
_cell.length_c   1.000
_cell.angle_alpha   90.00
_cell.angle_beta   90.00
_cell.angle_gamma   90.00
#
_symmetry.space_group_name_H-M   'P 1'
#
loop_
_entity.id
_entity.type
_entity.pdbx_description
1 polymer ?
#
loop_
_entity_poly.entity_id
_entity_poly.type
_entity_poly.pdbx_seq_one_letter_code
_entity_poly.pdbx_strand_id
1 'polypeptide(L)'
;SDLALVQDPRIAAVGFTGSRAGGLALVRLAQARAVPIPVYAEMSSINPVLLLPEALKARGAALGTAFVGSLTMGAGQFCTNPGLVLAIEGEGLDAFVAAATEAVGGAPAQTMLTGGIGQAYRSGVAALEAASGVDKLAEGPSGGAMQGHAALFRTTAQSFLAEKDRKSTRLNSSHV
;
A
#
# COMPACT_ATOMS: atom_id res chain seq x y z
N SER A 1 26.89 -0.51 -8.17
CA SER A 1 25.52 -0.75 -7.72
C SER A 1 25.55 -1.22 -6.28
N ASP A 2 24.52 -0.92 -5.50
CA ASP A 2 24.40 -1.25 -4.07
C ASP A 2 24.55 -2.76 -3.80
N LEU A 3 24.21 -3.59 -4.77
CA LEU A 3 24.38 -5.04 -4.71
C LEU A 3 25.85 -5.48 -4.65
N ALA A 4 26.78 -4.72 -5.29
CA ALA A 4 28.21 -5.01 -5.23
C ALA A 4 28.79 -4.72 -3.83
N LEU A 5 28.25 -3.73 -3.12
CA LEU A 5 28.69 -3.42 -1.76
C LEU A 5 28.38 -4.57 -0.79
N VAL A 6 27.22 -5.21 -0.92
CA VAL A 6 26.86 -6.34 -0.04
C VAL A 6 27.84 -7.51 -0.17
N GLN A 7 28.47 -7.66 -1.32
CA GLN A 7 29.44 -8.74 -1.60
C GLN A 7 30.87 -8.39 -1.18
N ASP A 8 31.14 -7.13 -0.87
CA ASP A 8 32.49 -6.69 -0.44
C ASP A 8 32.82 -7.29 0.94
N PRO A 9 33.99 -7.96 1.09
CA PRO A 9 34.35 -8.64 2.35
C PRO A 9 34.50 -7.69 3.54
N ARG A 10 34.68 -6.41 3.30
CA ARG A 10 34.79 -5.37 4.35
C ARG A 10 33.47 -5.01 4.98
N ILE A 11 32.33 -5.31 4.31
CA ILE A 11 31.00 -5.05 4.84
C ILE A 11 30.62 -6.15 5.83
N ALA A 12 30.28 -5.77 7.04
CA ALA A 12 29.95 -6.67 8.14
C ALA A 12 28.44 -6.78 8.44
N ALA A 13 27.62 -5.84 7.96
CA ALA A 13 26.17 -5.83 8.12
C ALA A 13 25.54 -4.94 7.04
N VAL A 14 24.24 -5.15 6.78
CA VAL A 14 23.44 -4.32 5.85
C VAL A 14 22.21 -3.81 6.58
N GLY A 15 21.95 -2.49 6.51
CA GLY A 15 20.69 -1.84 6.86
C GLY A 15 19.96 -1.44 5.57
N PHE A 16 18.68 -1.73 5.49
CA PHE A 16 17.87 -1.42 4.30
C PHE A 16 16.45 -1.02 4.70
N THR A 17 15.93 0.00 4.05
CA THR A 17 14.50 0.36 4.11
C THR A 17 14.00 0.50 2.67
N GLY A 18 12.94 -0.23 2.31
CA GLY A 18 12.38 -0.18 0.97
C GLY A 18 11.47 -1.36 0.63
N SER A 19 11.40 -1.70 -0.66
CA SER A 19 10.50 -2.73 -1.13
C SER A 19 10.88 -4.13 -0.61
N ARG A 20 9.89 -5.00 -0.44
CA ARG A 20 10.09 -6.40 -0.08
C ARG A 20 11.01 -7.13 -1.05
N ALA A 21 10.85 -6.87 -2.35
CA ALA A 21 11.70 -7.49 -3.38
C ALA A 21 13.18 -7.08 -3.23
N GLY A 22 13.44 -5.79 -2.99
CA GLY A 22 14.79 -5.27 -2.75
C GLY A 22 15.41 -5.85 -1.47
N GLY A 23 14.68 -5.81 -0.35
CA GLY A 23 15.16 -6.35 0.92
C GLY A 23 15.48 -7.84 0.84
N LEU A 24 14.61 -8.65 0.23
CA LEU A 24 14.85 -10.08 0.05
C LEU A 24 16.01 -10.38 -0.93
N ALA A 25 16.26 -9.51 -1.92
CA ALA A 25 17.43 -9.65 -2.78
C ALA A 25 18.73 -9.44 -1.99
N LEU A 26 18.78 -8.41 -1.12
CA LEU A 26 19.93 -8.16 -0.25
C LEU A 26 20.16 -9.30 0.75
N VAL A 27 19.08 -9.82 1.36
CA VAL A 27 19.15 -10.99 2.26
C VAL A 27 19.78 -12.18 1.54
N ARG A 28 19.30 -12.52 0.35
CA ARG A 28 19.85 -13.64 -0.43
C ARG A 28 21.34 -13.46 -0.75
N LEU A 29 21.75 -12.26 -1.15
CA LEU A 29 23.15 -11.96 -1.45
C LEU A 29 24.04 -12.03 -0.20
N ALA A 30 23.59 -11.51 0.92
CA ALA A 30 24.33 -11.54 2.18
C ALA A 30 24.51 -12.97 2.71
N GLN A 31 23.48 -13.81 2.59
CA GLN A 31 23.52 -15.21 3.00
C GLN A 31 24.36 -16.10 2.07
N ALA A 32 24.49 -15.73 0.80
CA ALA A 32 25.28 -16.45 -0.18
C ALA A 32 26.80 -16.18 -0.10
N ARG A 33 27.26 -15.28 0.77
CA ARG A 33 28.68 -14.99 0.97
C ARG A 33 29.41 -16.16 1.63
N ALA A 34 30.71 -16.28 1.38
CA ALA A 34 31.57 -17.28 2.07
C ALA A 34 31.48 -17.11 3.61
N VAL A 35 31.39 -15.88 4.08
CA VAL A 35 31.03 -15.53 5.46
C VAL A 35 29.74 -14.73 5.43
N PRO A 36 28.58 -15.32 5.78
CA PRO A 36 27.30 -14.63 5.82
C PRO A 36 27.32 -13.44 6.79
N ILE A 37 26.56 -12.42 6.45
CA ILE A 37 26.40 -11.24 7.29
C ILE A 37 24.93 -10.94 7.59
N PRO A 38 24.61 -10.28 8.71
CA PRO A 38 23.24 -9.91 9.03
C PRO A 38 22.72 -8.82 8.10
N VAL A 39 21.41 -8.92 7.80
CA VAL A 39 20.66 -7.89 7.06
C VAL A 39 19.47 -7.46 7.92
N TYR A 40 19.42 -6.19 8.24
CA TYR A 40 18.31 -5.54 8.95
C TYR A 40 17.47 -4.81 7.91
N ALA A 41 16.46 -5.49 7.39
CA ALA A 41 15.62 -4.97 6.31
C ALA A 41 14.22 -4.62 6.82
N GLU A 42 13.93 -3.32 6.87
CA GLU A 42 12.58 -2.79 7.04
C GLU A 42 11.92 -2.73 5.68
N MET A 43 10.93 -3.59 5.49
CA MET A 43 10.24 -3.76 4.22
C MET A 43 8.78 -3.28 4.32
N SER A 44 7.99 -3.62 3.31
CA SER A 44 6.62 -3.17 3.16
C SER A 44 5.71 -3.43 4.37
N SER A 45 4.82 -2.50 4.65
CA SER A 45 3.75 -2.59 5.65
C SER A 45 2.37 -2.43 4.98
N ILE A 46 1.27 -2.68 5.71
CA ILE A 46 -0.09 -2.45 5.21
C ILE A 46 -0.95 -1.62 6.16
N ASN A 47 -0.64 -1.59 7.43
CA ASN A 47 -1.32 -0.84 8.50
C ASN A 47 -2.86 -0.95 8.41
N PRO A 48 -3.44 -2.11 8.69
CA PRO A 48 -4.87 -2.30 8.57
C PRO A 48 -5.62 -1.42 9.58
N VAL A 49 -6.67 -0.75 9.10
CA VAL A 49 -7.58 0.04 9.91
C VAL A 49 -8.81 -0.80 10.22
N LEU A 50 -9.11 -0.97 11.50
CA LEU A 50 -10.31 -1.67 11.98
C LEU A 50 -11.37 -0.63 12.33
N LEU A 51 -12.47 -0.61 11.60
CA LEU A 51 -13.61 0.27 11.86
C LEU A 51 -14.66 -0.47 12.68
N LEU A 52 -14.76 -0.10 13.95
CA LEU A 52 -15.74 -0.69 14.87
C LEU A 52 -17.12 -0.10 14.65
N PRO A 53 -18.23 -0.88 14.83
CA PRO A 53 -19.59 -0.42 14.54
C PRO A 53 -19.98 0.87 15.25
N GLU A 54 -19.68 1.02 16.53
CA GLU A 54 -20.04 2.23 17.30
C GLU A 54 -19.27 3.47 16.80
N ALA A 55 -18.03 3.32 16.35
CA ALA A 55 -17.27 4.42 15.77
C ALA A 55 -17.84 4.84 14.40
N LEU A 56 -18.24 3.88 13.57
CA LEU A 56 -18.90 4.13 12.29
C LEU A 56 -20.24 4.84 12.49
N LYS A 57 -21.07 4.35 13.39
CA LYS A 57 -22.35 4.95 13.75
C LYS A 57 -22.21 6.40 14.21
N ALA A 58 -21.24 6.66 15.08
CA ALA A 58 -21.04 8.00 15.67
C ALA A 58 -20.42 9.01 14.68
N ARG A 59 -19.53 8.59 13.78
CA ARG A 59 -18.71 9.50 12.97
C ARG A 59 -18.22 8.91 11.65
N GLY A 60 -18.99 8.06 11.00
CA GLY A 60 -18.60 7.35 9.78
C GLY A 60 -18.08 8.28 8.67
N ALA A 61 -18.81 9.35 8.34
CA ALA A 61 -18.37 10.31 7.32
C ALA A 61 -17.06 11.01 7.68
N ALA A 62 -16.90 11.48 8.92
CA ALA A 62 -15.67 12.11 9.38
C ALA A 62 -14.46 11.16 9.32
N LEU A 63 -14.67 9.88 9.66
CA LEU A 63 -13.65 8.84 9.54
C LEU A 63 -13.29 8.59 8.07
N GLY A 64 -14.25 8.60 7.13
CA GLY A 64 -13.99 8.45 5.70
C GLY A 64 -13.08 9.55 5.15
N THR A 65 -13.38 10.79 5.47
CA THR A 65 -12.54 11.93 5.07
C THR A 65 -11.14 11.86 5.70
N ALA A 66 -11.05 11.57 6.99
CA ALA A 66 -9.76 11.45 7.70
C ALA A 66 -8.90 10.30 7.19
N PHE A 67 -9.52 9.17 6.83
CA PHE A 67 -8.85 8.04 6.21
C PHE A 67 -8.16 8.45 4.91
N VAL A 68 -8.84 9.16 4.02
CA VAL A 68 -8.28 9.61 2.74
C VAL A 68 -7.14 10.61 2.96
N GLY A 69 -7.24 11.49 3.95
CA GLY A 69 -6.14 12.37 4.35
C GLY A 69 -4.87 11.59 4.74
N SER A 70 -5.03 10.51 5.50
CA SER A 70 -3.91 9.62 5.85
C SER A 70 -3.41 8.83 4.64
N LEU A 71 -4.32 8.32 3.81
CA LEU A 71 -4.03 7.52 2.62
C LEU A 71 -3.17 8.29 1.61
N THR A 72 -3.47 9.57 1.40
CA THR A 72 -2.82 10.40 0.37
C THR A 72 -1.57 11.12 0.87
N MET A 73 -1.26 11.05 2.14
CA MET A 73 -0.08 11.70 2.74
C MET A 73 1.22 11.20 2.09
N GLY A 74 2.04 12.13 1.58
CA GLY A 74 3.29 11.82 0.89
C GLY A 74 3.10 10.94 -0.36
N ALA A 75 2.02 11.17 -1.12
CA ALA A 75 1.61 10.34 -2.25
C ALA A 75 1.39 8.87 -1.88
N GLY A 76 0.94 8.59 -0.66
CA GLY A 76 0.73 7.24 -0.15
C GLY A 76 2.00 6.43 0.10
N GLN A 77 3.18 7.05 0.10
CA GLN A 77 4.48 6.35 0.14
C GLN A 77 5.10 6.25 1.53
N PHE A 78 4.40 6.69 2.59
CA PHE A 78 4.89 6.51 3.95
C PHE A 78 4.68 5.08 4.46
N CYS A 79 5.61 4.61 5.30
CA CYS A 79 5.52 3.31 5.98
C CYS A 79 4.27 3.18 6.88
N THR A 80 3.65 4.29 7.26
CA THR A 80 2.41 4.37 8.05
C THR A 80 1.14 4.40 7.21
N ASN A 81 1.23 4.29 5.88
CA ASN A 81 0.07 4.37 5.00
C ASN A 81 -0.98 3.29 5.31
N PRO A 82 -2.28 3.67 5.48
CA PRO A 82 -3.36 2.72 5.76
C PRO A 82 -3.86 2.06 4.46
N GLY A 83 -3.24 0.96 4.07
CA GLY A 83 -3.53 0.28 2.80
C GLY A 83 -4.73 -0.67 2.81
N LEU A 84 -5.34 -0.94 3.97
CA LEU A 84 -6.48 -1.85 4.12
C LEU A 84 -7.42 -1.35 5.20
N VAL A 85 -8.72 -1.33 4.89
CA VAL A 85 -9.79 -1.05 5.87
C VAL A 85 -10.65 -2.29 6.05
N LEU A 86 -10.88 -2.67 7.28
CA LEU A 86 -11.77 -3.77 7.66
C LEU A 86 -12.95 -3.20 8.46
N ALA A 87 -14.15 -3.49 8.01
CA ALA A 87 -15.38 -3.06 8.67
C ALA A 87 -16.44 -4.18 8.64
N ILE A 88 -17.32 -4.17 9.62
CA ILE A 88 -18.53 -5.01 9.63
C ILE A 88 -19.66 -4.17 9.03
N GLU A 89 -20.49 -4.79 8.19
CA GLU A 89 -21.68 -4.14 7.65
C GLU A 89 -22.60 -3.65 8.78
N GLY A 90 -23.13 -2.45 8.62
CA GLY A 90 -23.98 -1.83 9.63
C GLY A 90 -24.11 -0.33 9.48
N GLU A 91 -24.76 0.28 10.46
CA GLU A 91 -25.03 1.71 10.48
C GLU A 91 -23.73 2.53 10.44
N GLY A 92 -23.68 3.53 9.57
CA GLY A 92 -22.54 4.44 9.40
C GLY A 92 -21.47 3.97 8.41
N LEU A 93 -21.46 2.70 7.96
CA LEU A 93 -20.51 2.24 6.96
C LEU A 93 -20.73 2.92 5.61
N ASP A 94 -21.98 3.09 5.18
CA ASP A 94 -22.29 3.78 3.92
C ASP A 94 -21.86 5.24 3.96
N ALA A 95 -22.00 5.90 5.11
CA ALA A 95 -21.53 7.27 5.32
C ALA A 95 -19.99 7.37 5.23
N PHE A 96 -19.27 6.38 5.79
CA PHE A 96 -17.83 6.27 5.64
C PHE A 96 -17.43 6.09 4.17
N VAL A 97 -18.06 5.14 3.48
CA VAL A 97 -17.76 4.83 2.07
C VAL A 97 -18.04 6.04 1.19
N ALA A 98 -19.19 6.70 1.36
CA ALA A 98 -19.56 7.89 0.58
C ALA A 98 -18.54 9.03 0.77
N ALA A 99 -18.19 9.35 2.01
CA ALA A 99 -17.22 10.40 2.32
C ALA A 99 -15.80 10.07 1.82
N ALA A 100 -15.37 8.81 1.94
CA ALA A 100 -14.08 8.38 1.41
C ALA A 100 -14.05 8.43 -0.12
N THR A 101 -15.13 8.02 -0.79
CA THR A 101 -15.29 8.09 -2.25
C THR A 101 -15.20 9.53 -2.76
N GLU A 102 -15.93 10.45 -2.13
CA GLU A 102 -15.89 11.88 -2.45
C GLU A 102 -14.47 12.45 -2.25
N ALA A 103 -13.85 12.16 -1.10
CA ALA A 103 -12.53 12.67 -0.77
C ALA A 103 -11.43 12.14 -1.72
N VAL A 104 -11.49 10.87 -2.13
CA VAL A 104 -10.58 10.31 -3.15
C VAL A 104 -10.79 10.98 -4.50
N GLY A 105 -12.04 11.17 -4.92
CA GLY A 105 -12.36 11.84 -6.19
C GLY A 105 -11.86 13.28 -6.25
N GLY A 106 -11.75 13.98 -5.11
CA GLY A 106 -11.21 15.33 -4.99
C GLY A 106 -9.70 15.40 -4.69
N ALA A 107 -9.05 14.29 -4.40
CA ALA A 107 -7.62 14.26 -4.02
C ALA A 107 -6.72 14.47 -5.25
N PRO A 108 -5.88 15.51 -5.28
CA PRO A 108 -5.03 15.78 -6.43
C PRO A 108 -3.95 14.70 -6.57
N ALA A 109 -3.54 14.44 -7.82
CA ALA A 109 -2.39 13.59 -8.09
C ALA A 109 -1.11 14.18 -7.49
N GLN A 110 -0.25 13.34 -6.94
CA GLN A 110 0.97 13.73 -6.24
C GLN A 110 2.21 13.10 -6.87
N THR A 111 3.34 13.77 -6.75
CA THR A 111 4.60 13.30 -7.32
C THR A 111 5.11 12.06 -6.59
N MET A 112 5.37 11.00 -7.33
CA MET A 112 5.95 9.75 -6.83
C MET A 112 7.47 9.89 -6.68
N LEU A 113 8.06 9.18 -5.72
CA LEU A 113 9.48 9.28 -5.39
C LEU A 113 10.38 8.88 -6.58
N THR A 114 9.98 7.85 -7.33
CA THR A 114 10.68 7.42 -8.55
C THR A 114 9.68 6.97 -9.62
N GLY A 115 10.11 6.99 -10.89
CA GLY A 115 9.32 6.45 -12.00
C GLY A 115 9.00 4.95 -11.86
N GLY A 116 9.93 4.18 -11.27
CA GLY A 116 9.72 2.75 -11.00
C GLY A 116 8.61 2.51 -9.98
N ILE A 117 8.52 3.30 -8.92
CA ILE A 117 7.43 3.24 -7.94
C ILE A 117 6.10 3.61 -8.61
N GLY A 118 6.08 4.70 -9.40
CA GLY A 118 4.88 5.09 -10.15
C GLY A 118 4.39 4.00 -11.11
N GLN A 119 5.32 3.31 -11.78
CA GLN A 119 4.96 2.19 -12.65
C GLN A 119 4.40 1.00 -11.87
N ALA A 120 5.03 0.63 -10.76
CA ALA A 120 4.56 -0.45 -9.89
C ALA A 120 3.16 -0.14 -9.33
N TYR A 121 2.91 1.10 -8.90
CA TYR A 121 1.61 1.56 -8.45
C TYR A 121 0.53 1.39 -9.52
N ARG A 122 0.75 1.92 -10.73
CA ARG A 122 -0.21 1.79 -11.85
C ARG A 122 -0.50 0.32 -12.18
N SER A 123 0.52 -0.53 -12.18
CA SER A 123 0.33 -1.97 -12.39
C SER A 123 -0.51 -2.62 -11.28
N GLY A 124 -0.32 -2.19 -10.03
CA GLY A 124 -1.11 -2.66 -8.88
C GLY A 124 -2.58 -2.24 -8.97
N VAL A 125 -2.85 -0.98 -9.34
CA VAL A 125 -4.22 -0.48 -9.57
C VAL A 125 -4.91 -1.28 -10.68
N ALA A 126 -4.25 -1.44 -11.84
CA ALA A 126 -4.79 -2.22 -12.96
C ALA A 126 -5.07 -3.68 -12.59
N ALA A 127 -4.22 -4.29 -11.76
CA ALA A 127 -4.44 -5.66 -11.27
C ALA A 127 -5.66 -5.75 -10.33
N LEU A 128 -5.92 -4.73 -9.51
CA LEU A 128 -7.12 -4.67 -8.67
C LEU A 128 -8.38 -4.46 -9.51
N GLU A 129 -8.33 -3.62 -10.53
CA GLU A 129 -9.45 -3.40 -11.46
C GLU A 129 -9.84 -4.67 -12.23
N ALA A 130 -8.85 -5.47 -12.62
CA ALA A 130 -9.08 -6.74 -13.32
C ALA A 130 -9.51 -7.87 -12.38
N ALA A 131 -9.42 -7.69 -11.07
CA ALA A 131 -9.68 -8.76 -10.11
C ALA A 131 -11.18 -9.01 -9.91
N SER A 132 -11.60 -10.26 -9.99
CA SER A 132 -12.99 -10.67 -9.75
C SER A 132 -13.43 -10.36 -8.30
N GLY A 133 -14.64 -9.82 -8.14
CA GLY A 133 -15.21 -9.48 -6.84
C GLY A 133 -14.51 -8.31 -6.15
N VAL A 134 -13.91 -7.42 -6.93
CA VAL A 134 -13.39 -6.12 -6.48
C VAL A 134 -14.06 -5.03 -7.29
N ASP A 135 -14.65 -4.06 -6.60
CA ASP A 135 -15.31 -2.92 -7.20
C ASP A 135 -14.47 -1.67 -6.99
N LYS A 136 -14.16 -0.93 -8.06
CA LYS A 136 -13.56 0.40 -7.92
C LYS A 136 -14.64 1.40 -7.54
N LEU A 137 -14.48 2.04 -6.38
CA LEU A 137 -15.41 3.03 -5.84
C LEU A 137 -15.07 4.45 -6.30
N ALA A 138 -13.79 4.78 -6.32
CA ALA A 138 -13.31 6.10 -6.72
C ALA A 138 -11.87 6.05 -7.22
N GLU A 139 -11.54 7.07 -7.97
CA GLU A 139 -10.20 7.36 -8.44
C GLU A 139 -10.02 8.89 -8.48
N GLY A 140 -8.89 9.38 -8.02
CA GLY A 140 -8.54 10.80 -8.07
C GLY A 140 -8.25 11.27 -9.50
N PRO A 141 -8.23 12.58 -9.73
CA PRO A 141 -7.91 13.13 -11.04
C PRO A 141 -6.54 12.69 -11.52
N SER A 142 -6.44 12.38 -12.81
CA SER A 142 -5.17 11.97 -13.43
C SER A 142 -4.12 13.08 -13.33
N GLY A 143 -2.87 12.68 -13.17
CA GLY A 143 -1.73 13.58 -13.09
C GLY A 143 -0.74 13.39 -14.23
N GLY A 144 0.43 14.03 -14.12
CA GLY A 144 1.54 13.87 -15.06
C GLY A 144 2.24 12.49 -14.93
N ALA A 145 3.18 12.23 -15.84
CA ALA A 145 3.87 10.93 -15.95
C ALA A 145 4.55 10.45 -14.66
N MET A 146 4.99 11.37 -13.81
CA MET A 146 5.64 11.11 -12.52
C MET A 146 4.69 11.20 -11.33
N GLN A 147 3.39 11.33 -11.56
CA GLN A 147 2.40 11.46 -10.51
C GLN A 147 1.53 10.21 -10.39
N GLY A 148 1.14 9.89 -9.16
CA GLY A 148 0.12 8.92 -8.83
C GLY A 148 -1.12 9.60 -8.27
N HIS A 149 -2.28 9.04 -8.53
CA HIS A 149 -3.57 9.49 -7.98
C HIS A 149 -4.14 8.40 -7.08
N ALA A 150 -4.88 8.78 -6.05
CA ALA A 150 -5.47 7.80 -5.14
C ALA A 150 -6.54 6.97 -5.85
N ALA A 151 -6.69 5.71 -5.47
CA ALA A 151 -7.77 4.84 -5.91
C ALA A 151 -8.36 4.09 -4.71
N LEU A 152 -9.68 3.94 -4.68
CA LEU A 152 -10.42 3.26 -3.62
C LEU A 152 -11.17 2.07 -4.21
N PHE A 153 -10.98 0.91 -3.60
CA PHE A 153 -11.61 -0.34 -3.99
C PHE A 153 -12.40 -0.95 -2.82
N ARG A 154 -13.45 -1.67 -3.15
CA ARG A 154 -14.25 -2.46 -2.19
C ARG A 154 -14.26 -3.92 -2.60
N THR A 155 -14.20 -4.80 -1.63
CA THR A 155 -14.42 -6.24 -1.80
C THR A 155 -15.05 -6.82 -0.54
N THR A 156 -15.61 -8.02 -0.63
CA THR A 156 -16.11 -8.74 0.54
C THR A 156 -14.99 -9.55 1.21
N ALA A 157 -15.12 -9.84 2.49
CA ALA A 157 -14.21 -10.73 3.21
C ALA A 157 -14.13 -12.11 2.54
N GLN A 158 -15.26 -12.63 2.05
CA GLN A 158 -15.31 -13.92 1.34
C GLN A 158 -14.44 -13.89 0.06
N SER A 159 -14.63 -12.90 -0.80
CA SER A 159 -13.85 -12.73 -2.02
C SER A 159 -12.37 -12.50 -1.73
N PHE A 160 -12.07 -11.68 -0.71
CA PHE A 160 -10.69 -11.43 -0.27
C PHE A 160 -9.98 -12.70 0.22
N LEU A 161 -10.69 -13.57 0.96
CA LEU A 161 -10.12 -14.81 1.49
C LEU A 161 -10.02 -15.92 0.45
N ALA A 162 -10.89 -15.94 -0.55
CA ALA A 162 -10.88 -16.94 -1.62
C ALA A 162 -9.63 -16.85 -2.51
N GLU A 163 -9.10 -15.65 -2.71
CA GLU A 163 -7.95 -15.43 -3.57
C GLU A 163 -6.63 -15.43 -2.80
N LYS A 164 -5.92 -16.56 -2.86
CA LYS A 164 -4.63 -16.75 -2.17
C LYS A 164 -3.57 -15.75 -2.62
N ASP A 165 -3.53 -15.39 -3.89
CA ASP A 165 -2.54 -14.48 -4.45
C ASP A 165 -2.72 -13.02 -4.01
N ARG A 166 -3.94 -12.61 -3.68
CA ARG A 166 -4.19 -11.31 -3.08
C ARG A 166 -3.52 -11.13 -1.72
N LYS A 167 -3.32 -12.20 -0.97
CA LYS A 167 -2.67 -12.17 0.35
C LYS A 167 -1.18 -11.93 0.27
N SER A 168 -0.53 -12.33 -0.83
CA SER A 168 0.93 -12.23 -1.00
C SER A 168 1.38 -10.98 -1.76
N THR A 169 0.57 -10.49 -2.69
CA THR A 169 0.95 -9.41 -3.63
C THR A 169 0.78 -8.02 -3.04
N ARG A 170 -0.01 -7.90 -1.98
CA ARG A 170 -0.47 -6.61 -1.50
C ARG A 170 0.25 -6.05 -0.33
N LEU A 171 1.16 -6.79 0.22
CA LEU A 171 2.01 -6.36 1.32
C LEU A 171 3.23 -5.57 0.82
N ASN A 172 3.12 -4.93 -0.31
CA ASN A 172 4.13 -4.00 -0.79
C ASN A 172 3.63 -2.58 -0.55
N SER A 173 4.25 -1.86 0.35
CA SER A 173 3.97 -0.46 0.70
C SER A 173 4.06 0.52 -0.47
N SER A 174 4.55 0.08 -1.60
CA SER A 174 4.53 0.83 -2.86
C SER A 174 3.21 0.75 -3.62
N HIS A 175 2.17 0.13 -3.03
CA HIS A 175 0.87 -0.11 -3.67
C HIS A 175 -0.24 0.47 -2.79
N VAL A 176 -0.41 1.72 -2.82
CA VAL A 176 -1.52 2.43 -2.18
C VAL A 176 -2.56 2.79 -3.21
#